data_e78cec8f7eec8c7eb1790fc6863ac115
#
_entry.id   e78cec8f7eec8c7eb1790fc6863ac115
#
_cell.length_a   1.000
_cell.length_b   1.000
_cell.length_c   1.000
_cell.angle_alpha   90.00
_cell.angle_beta   90.00
_cell.angle_gamma   90.00
#
_symmetry.space_group_name_H-M   'P 1'
#
loop_
_entity.id
_entity.type
_entity.pdbx_description
1 polymer ?
#
loop_
_entity_poly.entity_id
_entity_poly.type
_entity_poly.pdbx_seq_one_letter_code
_entity_poly.pdbx_strand_id
1 'polypeptide(L)'
;MVSFATRFTRARGRAFSRPSTFDADVKITGAPDLLNRLSALPDKLQKKGAVRASRKAMRVALNAAKATARQFDDEESAERVWRNIAIQNASRQGRREGGVVMRLGVMGGARAYANTRENRRKGRVGGTYRVGGSKNNPGGDTWYWRFLELGRTGMAKQEFLVPAVMENAQMIEGLLAEYLEREIELLTPKK
;
A
#
# COMPACT_ATOMS: atom_id res chain seq x y z
N MET A 1 -15.38 -6.48 -15.07
CA MET A 1 -15.84 -6.49 -13.67
C MET A 1 -14.69 -5.98 -12.81
N VAL A 2 -14.76 -4.74 -12.31
CA VAL A 2 -13.74 -4.20 -11.42
C VAL A 2 -14.18 -4.55 -10.01
N SER A 3 -13.54 -5.54 -9.39
CA SER A 3 -13.82 -5.94 -8.02
C SER A 3 -12.73 -5.35 -7.12
N PHE A 4 -13.11 -4.52 -6.18
CA PHE A 4 -12.24 -4.08 -5.09
C PHE A 4 -12.66 -4.88 -3.85
N ALA A 5 -11.83 -5.76 -3.37
CA ALA A 5 -12.14 -6.59 -2.21
C ALA A 5 -11.26 -6.24 -1.03
N THR A 6 -11.85 -5.98 0.13
CA THR A 6 -11.11 -5.82 1.38
C THR A 6 -10.89 -7.20 2.00
N ARG A 7 -9.66 -7.68 1.99
CA ARG A 7 -9.30 -8.96 2.56
C ARG A 7 -8.22 -8.79 3.63
N PHE A 8 -8.59 -9.04 4.89
CA PHE A 8 -7.63 -9.20 5.97
C PHE A 8 -7.17 -10.65 6.01
N THR A 9 -5.98 -10.93 5.53
CA THR A 9 -5.35 -12.22 5.76
C THR A 9 -4.33 -12.10 6.88
N ARG A 10 -4.72 -12.58 8.07
CA ARG A 10 -3.79 -12.85 9.16
C ARG A 10 -2.96 -14.06 8.76
N ALA A 11 -1.74 -13.84 8.31
CA ALA A 11 -0.82 -14.94 8.04
C ALA A 11 -0.47 -15.65 9.36
N ARG A 12 -1.03 -16.86 9.56
CA ARG A 12 -0.53 -17.80 10.56
C ARG A 12 0.87 -18.26 10.16
N GLY A 13 1.77 -18.19 11.12
CA GLY A 13 3.18 -18.39 10.92
C GLY A 13 3.58 -19.70 10.25
N ARG A 14 4.56 -19.56 9.37
CA ARG A 14 5.70 -20.45 9.19
C ARG A 14 6.77 -19.72 8.39
N ALA A 15 7.99 -19.76 8.95
CA ALA A 15 9.28 -19.54 8.29
C ALA A 15 9.38 -18.37 7.29
N PHE A 16 10.09 -17.37 7.71
CA PHE A 16 10.92 -16.44 6.91
C PHE A 16 10.79 -16.55 5.39
N SER A 17 9.72 -16.02 4.85
CA SER A 17 9.69 -15.71 3.42
C SER A 17 8.60 -14.69 3.11
N ARG A 18 9.04 -13.53 2.67
CA ARG A 18 8.32 -12.34 2.18
C ARG A 18 7.87 -11.36 3.25
N PRO A 19 8.10 -10.05 3.01
CA PRO A 19 7.54 -9.02 3.84
C PRO A 19 6.02 -9.16 3.87
N SER A 20 5.47 -9.28 5.07
CA SER A 20 4.03 -9.20 5.27
C SER A 20 3.57 -7.82 4.82
N THR A 21 3.10 -7.72 3.60
CA THR A 21 2.31 -6.59 3.14
C THR A 21 0.96 -6.72 3.82
N PHE A 22 0.61 -5.75 4.65
CA PHE A 22 -0.77 -5.59 5.06
C PHE A 22 -1.53 -5.12 3.82
N ASP A 23 -2.32 -6.00 3.24
CA ASP A 23 -3.19 -5.67 2.13
C ASP A 23 -4.55 -5.29 2.73
N ALA A 24 -4.88 -4.01 2.66
CA ALA A 24 -6.24 -3.54 2.89
C ALA A 24 -6.91 -3.43 1.51
N ASP A 25 -7.86 -4.30 1.24
CA ASP A 25 -8.67 -4.28 0.04
C ASP A 25 -9.98 -3.54 0.34
N VAL A 26 -10.32 -2.52 -0.42
CA VAL A 26 -11.58 -1.80 -0.32
C VAL A 26 -12.51 -2.27 -1.44
N LYS A 27 -13.68 -2.82 -1.09
CA LYS A 27 -14.69 -3.25 -2.05
C LYS A 27 -15.76 -2.19 -2.19
N ILE A 28 -15.88 -1.58 -3.35
CA ILE A 28 -16.95 -0.63 -3.64
C ILE A 28 -18.18 -1.41 -4.07
N THR A 29 -19.23 -1.32 -3.28
CA THR A 29 -20.57 -1.78 -3.60
C THR A 29 -21.45 -0.55 -3.80
N GLY A 30 -22.10 -0.41 -4.95
CA GLY A 30 -23.16 0.56 -5.08
C GLY A 30 -23.08 1.62 -6.18
N ALA A 31 -22.22 1.45 -7.18
CA ALA A 31 -22.23 2.34 -8.34
C ALA A 31 -22.30 1.56 -9.67
N PRO A 32 -23.35 0.76 -9.94
CA PRO A 32 -23.45 -0.01 -11.18
C PRO A 32 -23.37 0.88 -12.43
N ASP A 33 -23.96 2.07 -12.40
CA ASP A 33 -23.89 3.03 -13.51
C ASP A 33 -22.45 3.53 -13.71
N LEU A 34 -21.74 3.87 -12.65
CA LEU A 34 -20.36 4.30 -12.73
C LEU A 34 -19.44 3.20 -13.28
N LEU A 35 -19.68 1.94 -12.89
CA LEU A 35 -18.95 0.80 -13.41
C LEU A 35 -19.26 0.54 -14.89
N ASN A 36 -20.51 0.70 -15.31
CA ASN A 36 -20.92 0.58 -16.73
C ASN A 36 -20.27 1.70 -17.57
N ARG A 37 -20.28 2.93 -17.12
CA ARG A 37 -19.61 4.05 -17.78
C ARG A 37 -18.09 3.85 -17.86
N LEU A 38 -17.48 3.34 -16.79
CA LEU A 38 -16.06 3.00 -16.78
C LEU A 38 -15.74 1.86 -17.75
N SER A 39 -16.57 0.81 -17.81
CA SER A 39 -16.38 -0.33 -18.71
C SER A 39 -16.61 0.00 -20.19
N ALA A 40 -17.31 1.07 -20.50
CA ALA A 40 -17.47 1.58 -21.87
C ALA A 40 -16.20 2.24 -22.43
N LEU A 41 -15.22 2.58 -21.57
CA LEU A 41 -13.94 3.12 -21.99
C LEU A 41 -12.99 2.02 -22.48
N PRO A 42 -12.08 2.33 -23.43
CA PRO A 42 -11.01 1.41 -23.81
C PRO A 42 -10.18 0.95 -22.58
N ASP A 43 -9.82 -0.33 -22.53
CA ASP A 43 -9.14 -0.99 -21.40
C ASP A 43 -7.96 -0.21 -20.82
N LYS A 44 -7.14 0.38 -21.69
CA LYS A 44 -5.98 1.19 -21.27
C LYS A 44 -6.39 2.45 -20.50
N LEU A 45 -7.45 3.13 -20.95
CA LEU A 45 -7.97 4.34 -20.33
C LEU A 45 -8.69 3.99 -19.02
N GLN A 46 -9.49 2.93 -19.03
CA GLN A 46 -10.17 2.39 -17.87
C GLN A 46 -9.19 2.12 -16.72
N LYS A 47 -8.14 1.35 -16.98
CA LYS A 47 -7.10 1.04 -15.98
C LYS A 47 -6.37 2.29 -15.49
N LYS A 48 -6.05 3.22 -16.39
CA LYS A 48 -5.37 4.47 -16.05
C LYS A 48 -6.22 5.36 -15.14
N GLY A 49 -7.50 5.52 -15.47
CA GLY A 49 -8.47 6.26 -14.66
C GLY A 49 -8.65 5.64 -13.28
N ALA A 50 -8.90 4.34 -13.23
CA ALA A 50 -9.06 3.61 -11.97
C ALA A 50 -7.83 3.72 -11.05
N VAL A 51 -6.61 3.58 -11.59
CA VAL A 51 -5.37 3.76 -10.81
C VAL A 51 -5.22 5.18 -10.27
N ARG A 52 -5.58 6.20 -11.06
CA ARG A 52 -5.49 7.60 -10.62
C ARG A 52 -6.51 7.91 -9.51
N ALA A 53 -7.76 7.50 -9.71
CA ALA A 53 -8.84 7.69 -8.74
C ALA A 53 -8.50 6.98 -7.43
N SER A 54 -8.13 5.70 -7.48
CA SER A 54 -7.76 4.91 -6.30
C SER A 54 -6.57 5.53 -5.54
N ARG A 55 -5.56 6.03 -6.26
CA ARG A 55 -4.42 6.69 -5.61
C ARG A 55 -4.81 7.99 -4.92
N LYS A 56 -5.73 8.77 -5.52
CA LYS A 56 -6.25 10.01 -4.91
C LYS A 56 -7.05 9.71 -3.65
N ALA A 57 -7.96 8.73 -3.71
CA ALA A 57 -8.77 8.32 -2.57
C ALA A 57 -7.92 7.81 -1.39
N MET A 58 -6.91 6.98 -1.66
CA MET A 58 -6.00 6.45 -0.64
C MET A 58 -5.13 7.51 0.06
N ARG A 59 -5.10 8.75 -0.42
CA ARG A 59 -4.36 9.84 0.25
C ARG A 59 -4.87 10.14 1.65
N VAL A 60 -6.14 9.90 1.92
CA VAL A 60 -6.72 10.05 3.27
C VAL A 60 -6.02 9.12 4.24
N ALA A 61 -5.98 7.82 3.93
CA ALA A 61 -5.27 6.84 4.74
C ALA A 61 -3.76 7.12 4.81
N LEU A 62 -3.13 7.57 3.73
CA LEU A 62 -1.72 7.97 3.74
C LEU A 62 -1.46 9.09 4.74
N ASN A 63 -2.31 10.12 4.75
CA ASN A 63 -2.15 11.27 5.64
C ASN A 63 -2.39 10.87 7.11
N ALA A 64 -3.42 10.06 7.36
CA ALA A 64 -3.70 9.52 8.69
C ALA A 64 -2.53 8.67 9.21
N ALA A 65 -2.04 7.72 8.42
CA ALA A 65 -0.88 6.91 8.78
C ALA A 65 0.37 7.74 9.06
N LYS A 66 0.62 8.78 8.26
CA LYS A 66 1.74 9.69 8.49
C LYS A 66 1.59 10.52 9.76
N ALA A 67 0.38 10.98 10.07
CA ALA A 67 0.10 11.74 11.28
C ALA A 67 0.36 10.89 12.53
N THR A 68 -0.14 9.67 12.55
CA THR A 68 0.08 8.72 13.66
C THR A 68 1.55 8.33 13.76
N ALA A 69 2.22 7.99 12.64
CA ALA A 69 3.63 7.59 12.67
C ALA A 69 4.58 8.70 13.16
N ARG A 70 4.24 9.98 12.99
CA ARG A 70 5.02 11.09 13.54
C ARG A 70 5.07 11.10 15.06
N GLN A 71 4.05 10.57 15.73
CA GLN A 71 3.97 10.54 17.19
C GLN A 71 4.98 9.55 17.80
N PHE A 72 5.46 8.61 17.00
CA PHE A 72 6.38 7.54 17.42
C PHE A 72 7.80 7.73 16.89
N ASP A 73 8.03 8.76 16.07
CA ASP A 73 9.36 9.05 15.57
C ASP A 73 10.24 9.63 16.69
N ASP A 74 11.41 9.07 16.82
CA ASP A 74 12.45 9.58 17.70
C ASP A 74 13.08 10.83 17.08
N GLU A 75 13.06 11.94 17.82
CA GLU A 75 13.62 13.21 17.35
C GLU A 75 15.15 13.18 17.26
N GLU A 76 15.81 12.32 18.03
CA GLU A 76 17.27 12.20 18.05
C GLU A 76 17.82 11.45 16.83
N SER A 77 17.03 10.52 16.26
CA SER A 77 17.45 9.78 15.08
C SER A 77 17.23 10.60 13.80
N ALA A 78 18.07 10.39 12.79
CA ALA A 78 17.87 10.97 11.45
C ALA A 78 16.80 10.22 10.64
N GLU A 79 16.35 9.07 11.13
CA GLU A 79 15.39 8.19 10.45
C GLU A 79 13.96 8.62 10.77
N ARG A 80 13.10 8.64 9.75
CA ARG A 80 11.70 9.08 9.87
C ARG A 80 10.77 8.09 9.16
N VAL A 81 10.06 7.25 9.94
CA VAL A 81 9.12 6.25 9.41
C VAL A 81 8.04 6.91 8.56
N TRP A 82 7.44 8.00 9.03
CA TRP A 82 6.37 8.69 8.33
C TRP A 82 6.76 9.20 6.93
N ARG A 83 8.03 9.53 6.69
CA ARG A 83 8.51 9.94 5.36
C ARG A 83 8.54 8.78 4.37
N ASN A 84 8.71 7.56 4.87
CA ASN A 84 8.78 6.35 4.05
C ASN A 84 7.40 5.72 3.79
N ILE A 85 6.32 6.21 4.43
CA ILE A 85 4.97 5.73 4.15
C ILE A 85 4.54 6.20 2.77
N ALA A 86 4.10 5.26 1.92
CA ALA A 86 3.71 5.53 0.54
C ALA A 86 2.59 4.62 0.05
N ILE A 87 1.86 5.11 -0.96
CA ILE A 87 0.87 4.33 -1.71
C ILE A 87 1.55 3.74 -2.94
N GLN A 88 1.42 2.43 -3.10
CA GLN A 88 1.94 1.70 -4.26
C GLN A 88 0.82 0.99 -5.01
N ASN A 89 0.91 0.96 -6.34
CA ASN A 89 0.04 0.14 -7.18
C ASN A 89 0.62 -1.28 -7.28
N ALA A 90 -0.10 -2.27 -6.76
CA ALA A 90 0.25 -3.68 -6.84
C ALA A 90 -0.20 -4.31 -8.17
N SER A 91 0.31 -3.82 -9.28
CA SER A 91 -0.14 -4.15 -10.64
C SER A 91 -0.10 -5.66 -10.98
N ARG A 92 0.79 -6.45 -10.35
CA ARG A 92 0.82 -7.91 -10.53
C ARG A 92 -0.37 -8.58 -9.85
N GLN A 93 -0.73 -8.11 -8.66
CA GLN A 93 -1.88 -8.61 -7.92
C GLN A 93 -3.16 -8.15 -8.62
N GLY A 94 -3.28 -6.89 -8.99
CA GLY A 94 -4.43 -6.38 -9.74
C GLY A 94 -4.69 -7.14 -11.04
N ARG A 95 -3.65 -7.57 -11.77
CA ARG A 95 -3.82 -8.44 -12.95
C ARG A 95 -4.38 -9.83 -12.63
N ARG A 96 -3.99 -10.41 -11.48
CA ARG A 96 -4.54 -11.72 -11.05
C ARG A 96 -5.99 -11.62 -10.59
N GLU A 97 -6.35 -10.50 -9.98
CA GLU A 97 -7.68 -10.28 -9.39
C GLU A 97 -8.64 -9.55 -10.34
N GLY A 98 -8.17 -9.22 -11.56
CA GLY A 98 -8.99 -8.53 -12.56
C GLY A 98 -9.31 -7.08 -12.22
N GLY A 99 -8.52 -6.42 -11.35
CA GLY A 99 -8.80 -5.09 -10.84
C GLY A 99 -7.59 -4.21 -10.59
N VAL A 100 -7.79 -3.12 -9.87
CA VAL A 100 -6.73 -2.23 -9.37
C VAL A 100 -6.55 -2.48 -7.89
N VAL A 101 -5.34 -2.81 -7.48
CA VAL A 101 -4.96 -3.01 -6.07
C VAL A 101 -3.98 -1.94 -5.65
N MET A 102 -4.34 -1.15 -4.64
CA MET A 102 -3.46 -0.18 -4.00
C MET A 102 -2.99 -0.72 -2.65
N ARG A 103 -1.75 -0.45 -2.33
CA ARG A 103 -1.14 -0.81 -1.05
C ARG A 103 -0.64 0.44 -0.34
N LEU A 104 -0.95 0.54 0.93
CA LEU A 104 -0.33 1.48 1.84
C LEU A 104 0.76 0.73 2.62
N GLY A 105 1.95 1.28 2.69
CA GLY A 105 3.06 0.62 3.38
C GLY A 105 4.28 1.52 3.52
N VAL A 106 5.26 1.04 4.26
CA VAL A 106 6.53 1.74 4.47
C VAL A 106 7.54 1.28 3.43
N MET A 107 8.05 2.23 2.63
CA MET A 107 9.16 1.99 1.70
C MET A 107 10.47 1.93 2.46
N GLY A 108 11.46 1.23 1.89
CA GLY A 108 12.76 1.08 2.52
C GLY A 108 12.80 -0.03 3.56
N GLY A 109 13.71 0.11 4.52
CA GLY A 109 13.97 -0.91 5.51
C GLY A 109 14.82 -2.06 4.97
N ALA A 110 14.84 -3.18 5.68
CA ALA A 110 15.63 -4.34 5.32
C ALA A 110 15.05 -5.06 4.09
N ARG A 111 15.89 -5.37 3.12
CA ARG A 111 15.58 -6.26 1.99
C ARG A 111 16.15 -7.65 2.25
N ALA A 112 15.40 -8.67 1.87
CA ALA A 112 15.91 -10.04 1.88
C ALA A 112 16.92 -10.24 0.73
N TYR A 113 18.01 -10.96 1.01
CA TYR A 113 18.92 -11.40 -0.03
C TYR A 113 18.18 -12.30 -1.01
N ALA A 114 18.31 -11.97 -2.31
CA ALA A 114 17.73 -12.78 -3.37
C ALA A 114 18.35 -14.19 -3.36
N ASN A 115 17.54 -15.22 -3.70
CA ASN A 115 18.02 -16.60 -3.79
C ASN A 115 18.85 -16.81 -5.07
N THR A 116 20.07 -16.25 -5.09
CA THR A 116 21.04 -16.42 -6.17
C THR A 116 22.09 -17.46 -5.78
N ARG A 117 22.79 -18.03 -6.78
CA ARG A 117 23.91 -18.98 -6.55
C ARG A 117 24.97 -18.36 -5.64
N GLU A 118 25.29 -17.09 -5.84
CA GLU A 118 26.28 -16.36 -5.04
C GLU A 118 25.84 -16.19 -3.59
N ASN A 119 24.59 -15.77 -3.36
CA ASN A 119 24.08 -15.60 -2.01
C ASN A 119 23.94 -16.92 -1.26
N ARG A 120 23.60 -18.03 -1.96
CA ARG A 120 23.64 -19.39 -1.39
C ARG A 120 25.05 -19.77 -0.95
N ARG A 121 26.04 -19.58 -1.82
CA ARG A 121 27.45 -19.87 -1.50
C ARG A 121 27.96 -19.08 -0.30
N LYS A 122 27.48 -17.84 -0.13
CA LYS A 122 27.86 -16.95 0.97
C LYS A 122 26.96 -17.12 2.22
N GLY A 123 26.04 -18.09 2.25
CA GLY A 123 25.14 -18.32 3.37
C GLY A 123 24.18 -17.16 3.67
N ARG A 124 23.93 -16.27 2.71
CA ARG A 124 23.13 -15.05 2.90
C ARG A 124 21.64 -15.26 2.67
N VAL A 125 21.24 -16.33 2.00
CA VAL A 125 19.84 -16.61 1.68
C VAL A 125 19.05 -16.80 2.96
N GLY A 126 17.93 -16.06 3.09
CA GLY A 126 17.14 -16.00 4.33
C GLY A 126 17.54 -14.86 5.27
N GLY A 127 18.72 -14.28 5.11
CA GLY A 127 19.14 -13.08 5.81
C GLY A 127 18.59 -11.81 5.15
N THR A 128 18.67 -10.68 5.87
CA THR A 128 18.27 -9.37 5.36
C THR A 128 19.44 -8.40 5.40
N TYR A 129 19.40 -7.39 4.55
CA TYR A 129 20.34 -6.28 4.57
C TYR A 129 19.61 -4.95 4.62
N ARG A 130 20.22 -3.97 5.27
CA ARG A 130 19.68 -2.61 5.36
C ARG A 130 19.73 -1.93 3.99
N VAL A 131 18.68 -1.19 3.70
CA VAL A 131 18.60 -0.35 2.51
C VAL A 131 18.73 1.09 2.98
N GLY A 132 19.92 1.66 2.81
CA GLY A 132 20.20 3.03 3.23
C GLY A 132 19.29 4.07 2.57
N GLY A 133 19.27 5.27 3.10
CA GLY A 133 18.50 6.39 2.60
C GLY A 133 18.80 6.67 1.13
N SER A 134 17.76 6.75 0.32
CA SER A 134 17.83 7.09 -1.10
C SER A 134 16.61 7.94 -1.48
N LYS A 135 16.50 8.34 -2.76
CA LYS A 135 15.27 8.98 -3.26
C LYS A 135 14.02 8.13 -3.00
N ASN A 136 14.17 6.81 -2.91
CA ASN A 136 13.09 5.87 -2.61
C ASN A 136 12.84 5.68 -1.10
N ASN A 137 13.77 6.14 -0.25
CA ASN A 137 13.70 6.08 1.22
C ASN A 137 13.96 7.47 1.81
N PRO A 138 13.05 8.43 1.63
CA PRO A 138 13.28 9.81 2.08
C PRO A 138 13.39 9.94 3.61
N GLY A 139 12.92 8.96 4.36
CA GLY A 139 13.02 8.87 5.82
C GLY A 139 14.19 8.03 6.33
N GLY A 140 15.15 7.66 5.47
CA GLY A 140 16.29 6.83 5.87
C GLY A 140 15.97 5.33 5.98
N ASP A 141 16.79 4.60 6.74
CA ASP A 141 16.68 3.15 6.91
C ASP A 141 15.74 2.78 8.07
N THR A 142 14.46 2.78 7.81
CA THR A 142 13.40 2.52 8.78
C THR A 142 13.02 1.03 8.87
N TRP A 143 14.01 0.12 8.86
CA TRP A 143 13.77 -1.33 8.88
C TRP A 143 12.94 -1.82 10.07
N TYR A 144 12.95 -1.08 11.17
CA TYR A 144 12.28 -1.40 12.43
C TYR A 144 10.78 -1.10 12.42
N TRP A 145 10.24 -0.41 11.42
CA TRP A 145 8.83 -0.02 11.33
C TRP A 145 7.85 -1.17 11.60
N ARG A 146 8.24 -2.39 11.25
CA ARG A 146 7.41 -3.58 11.47
C ARG A 146 7.23 -3.91 12.94
N PHE A 147 8.25 -3.63 13.76
CA PHE A 147 8.18 -3.83 15.19
C PHE A 147 7.27 -2.79 15.84
N LEU A 148 7.18 -1.59 15.27
CA LEU A 148 6.20 -0.60 15.68
C LEU A 148 4.79 -1.09 15.34
N GLU A 149 4.52 -1.45 14.09
CA GLU A 149 3.19 -1.87 13.63
C GLU A 149 2.71 -3.17 14.29
N LEU A 150 3.58 -4.17 14.43
CA LEU A 150 3.21 -5.52 14.89
C LEU A 150 3.47 -5.77 16.36
N GLY A 151 4.29 -4.95 16.99
CA GLY A 151 4.88 -5.24 18.29
C GLY A 151 5.93 -6.35 18.24
N ARG A 152 6.61 -6.56 19.32
CA ARG A 152 7.52 -7.70 19.56
C ARG A 152 7.55 -8.02 21.05
N THR A 153 8.19 -9.11 21.44
CA THR A 153 8.37 -9.47 22.85
C THR A 153 8.99 -8.31 23.63
N GLY A 154 8.30 -7.81 24.63
CA GLY A 154 8.72 -6.66 25.46
C GLY A 154 8.43 -5.27 24.85
N MET A 155 7.78 -5.20 23.70
CA MET A 155 7.39 -3.94 23.06
C MET A 155 5.94 -4.01 22.58
N ALA A 156 5.08 -3.15 23.13
CA ALA A 156 3.70 -3.03 22.69
C ALA A 156 3.63 -2.55 21.22
N LYS A 157 2.61 -3.02 20.51
CA LYS A 157 2.35 -2.56 19.13
C LYS A 157 1.87 -1.11 19.13
N GLN A 158 2.33 -0.37 18.16
CA GLN A 158 1.95 1.02 17.88
C GLN A 158 1.44 1.08 16.43
N GLU A 159 0.23 0.59 16.22
CA GLU A 159 -0.35 0.46 14.88
C GLU A 159 -0.61 1.84 14.27
N PHE A 160 -0.15 2.05 13.05
CA PHE A 160 -0.37 3.29 12.29
C PHE A 160 -0.87 3.05 10.86
N LEU A 161 -0.62 1.87 10.28
CA LEU A 161 -1.11 1.54 8.93
C LEU A 161 -2.51 0.98 8.95
N VAL A 162 -2.76 -0.01 9.82
CA VAL A 162 -4.07 -0.69 9.89
C VAL A 162 -5.18 0.27 10.32
N PRO A 163 -5.05 1.03 11.44
CA PRO A 163 -6.08 1.99 11.84
C PRO A 163 -6.32 3.06 10.79
N ALA A 164 -5.25 3.58 10.16
CA ALA A 164 -5.38 4.61 9.13
C ALA A 164 -6.26 4.19 7.94
N VAL A 165 -6.24 2.91 7.56
CA VAL A 165 -7.10 2.39 6.49
C VAL A 165 -8.50 2.09 7.00
N MET A 166 -8.61 1.42 8.17
CA MET A 166 -9.89 0.95 8.70
C MET A 166 -10.82 2.09 9.09
N GLU A 167 -10.30 3.07 9.83
CA GLU A 167 -11.07 4.21 10.31
C GLU A 167 -11.51 5.14 9.17
N ASN A 168 -10.78 5.13 8.06
CA ASN A 168 -11.08 5.97 6.92
C ASN A 168 -11.73 5.20 5.74
N ALA A 169 -12.13 3.94 5.92
CA ALA A 169 -12.62 3.08 4.85
C ALA A 169 -13.82 3.70 4.11
N GLN A 170 -14.84 4.16 4.82
CA GLN A 170 -16.02 4.78 4.23
C GLN A 170 -15.70 6.07 3.46
N MET A 171 -14.80 6.91 4.00
CA MET A 171 -14.34 8.11 3.32
C MET A 171 -13.58 7.77 2.05
N ILE A 172 -12.71 6.75 2.08
CA ILE A 172 -11.97 6.27 0.90
C ILE A 172 -12.93 5.78 -0.18
N GLU A 173 -13.99 5.04 0.18
CA GLU A 173 -15.02 4.56 -0.74
C GLU A 173 -15.77 5.72 -1.42
N GLY A 174 -16.23 6.70 -0.63
CA GLY A 174 -16.91 7.87 -1.16
C GLY A 174 -16.04 8.68 -2.12
N LEU A 175 -14.81 8.97 -1.71
CA LEU A 175 -13.85 9.70 -2.54
C LEU A 175 -13.44 8.91 -3.80
N LEU A 176 -13.37 7.60 -3.71
CA LEU A 176 -13.05 6.78 -4.87
C LEU A 176 -14.16 6.86 -5.93
N ALA A 177 -15.43 6.82 -5.51
CA ALA A 177 -16.57 7.00 -6.43
C ALA A 177 -16.52 8.38 -7.11
N GLU A 178 -16.33 9.44 -6.33
CA GLU A 178 -16.21 10.81 -6.84
C GLU A 178 -15.04 10.98 -7.83
N TYR A 179 -13.87 10.46 -7.47
CA TYR A 179 -12.70 10.57 -8.35
C TYR A 179 -12.81 9.69 -9.61
N LEU A 180 -13.49 8.54 -9.53
CA LEU A 180 -13.77 7.72 -10.71
C LEU A 180 -14.69 8.47 -11.68
N GLU A 181 -15.74 9.10 -11.18
CA GLU A 181 -16.64 9.90 -12.00
C GLU A 181 -15.90 11.01 -12.74
N ARG A 182 -15.08 11.78 -12.03
CA ARG A 182 -14.24 12.83 -12.65
C ARG A 182 -13.25 12.27 -13.68
N GLU A 183 -12.64 11.12 -13.42
CA GLU A 183 -11.71 10.52 -14.39
C GLU A 183 -12.45 10.00 -15.64
N ILE A 184 -13.69 9.49 -15.50
CA ILE A 184 -14.53 9.10 -16.62
C ILE A 184 -14.88 10.32 -17.48
N GLU A 185 -15.31 11.42 -16.88
CA GLU A 185 -15.61 12.66 -17.58
C GLU A 185 -14.41 13.21 -18.36
N LEU A 186 -13.21 13.15 -17.75
CA LEU A 186 -11.97 13.60 -18.40
C LEU A 186 -11.53 12.69 -19.56
N LEU A 187 -11.89 11.42 -19.51
CA LEU A 187 -11.49 10.42 -20.51
C LEU A 187 -12.54 10.22 -21.61
N THR A 188 -13.77 10.69 -21.38
CA THR A 188 -14.83 10.66 -22.38
C THR A 188 -14.63 11.85 -23.33
N PRO A 189 -14.49 11.62 -24.67
CA PRO A 189 -14.35 12.72 -25.60
C PRO A 189 -15.59 13.62 -25.55
N LYS A 190 -15.40 14.92 -25.38
CA LYS A 190 -16.48 15.89 -25.57
C LYS A 190 -16.90 15.83 -27.03
N LYS A 191 -18.17 15.54 -27.28
CA LYS A 191 -18.78 15.67 -28.62
C LYS A 191 -18.78 17.12 -29.04
#